data_c0465fbf2de7546f3c697de273d695a9
#
_entry.id   c0465fbf2de7546f3c697de273d695a9
#
_cell.length_a   1.000
_cell.length_b   1.000
_cell.length_c   1.000
_cell.angle_alpha   90.00
_cell.angle_beta   90.00
_cell.angle_gamma   90.00
#
_symmetry.space_group_name_H-M   'P 1'
#
loop_
_entity.id
_entity.type
_entity.pdbx_description
1 polymer ?
#
loop_
_entity_poly.entity_id
_entity_poly.type
_entity_poly.pdbx_seq_one_letter_code
_entity_poly.pdbx_strand_id
1 'polypeptide(L)'
;MFPKQAQRRRSHEEYSDAFPMPRWRPLLAPYLRRTSVVFQAFCLCVLTFCVLLPLCCHRLLYSYYFIKPLFLDSMSEAVLIQSLHRGQDALTFWKTKENSEFSELSEQTNLLVTIVTSRRSEAKEFHYLLQVMKTLHDMLLSCEGLQHCADLLICDVQHGNQENEDAILLRNHFKVVRRTFKERETDLDFVNTFEKEKRDYIFCLRKGWELTHAKNIIVLEDDALPKSDFFQVVYNLLSRTFIRNSLYVKLYHPERLQRYFNPEPYRILEWIGLGSVLATTLLLALPFCKRLPVAFSLSRANLLFFTLYFMAVAELFGRHYLLELRRFSPQLYAVSPATECCTPGMLFPGNSSLRVADILDAAFCTKGNAKDLVLYQSARAAGERAHSLEPNLITHIGAFSSVRPNPLRPKLL
;
A
#
# COMPACT_ATOMS: atom_id res chain seq x y z
N MET A 1 5.04 46.79 -103.11
CA MET A 1 3.91 46.01 -102.61
C MET A 1 4.37 44.97 -101.65
N PHE A 2 4.29 45.18 -100.40
CA PHE A 2 4.73 44.27 -99.32
C PHE A 2 3.55 43.96 -98.43
N PRO A 3 3.27 42.73 -98.08
CA PRO A 3 2.18 42.37 -97.17
C PRO A 3 2.64 42.43 -95.69
N LYS A 4 1.77 42.89 -94.82
CA LYS A 4 1.93 43.06 -93.39
C LYS A 4 2.05 41.74 -92.70
N GLN A 5 3.08 41.57 -91.87
CA GLN A 5 3.23 40.51 -90.95
C GLN A 5 2.27 40.71 -89.77
N ALA A 6 1.47 39.71 -89.45
CA ALA A 6 0.60 39.65 -88.23
C ALA A 6 1.41 39.10 -87.04
N GLN A 7 1.50 39.96 -86.03
CA GLN A 7 2.18 39.64 -84.79
C GLN A 7 1.23 38.84 -83.91
N ARG A 8 1.56 37.56 -83.73
CA ARG A 8 0.88 36.66 -82.79
C ARG A 8 1.32 36.97 -81.37
N ARG A 9 0.42 37.56 -80.55
CA ARG A 9 0.58 37.60 -79.11
C ARG A 9 0.44 36.20 -78.53
N ARG A 10 1.47 35.63 -77.94
CA ARG A 10 1.39 34.54 -77.04
C ARG A 10 0.94 35.07 -75.66
N SER A 11 -0.25 34.66 -75.26
CA SER A 11 -0.72 34.76 -73.90
C SER A 11 0.04 33.76 -73.05
N HIS A 12 0.83 34.24 -72.10
CA HIS A 12 1.37 33.41 -71.01
C HIS A 12 0.18 33.05 -70.09
N GLU A 13 -0.36 31.84 -70.22
CA GLU A 13 -1.15 31.25 -69.16
C GLU A 13 -0.20 30.91 -67.99
N GLU A 14 -0.25 31.71 -66.94
CA GLU A 14 0.30 31.35 -65.62
C GLU A 14 -0.46 30.14 -65.10
N TYR A 15 0.13 28.95 -65.22
CA TYR A 15 -0.34 27.75 -64.56
C TYR A 15 -0.02 27.88 -63.08
N SER A 16 -0.97 28.43 -62.33
CA SER A 16 -0.93 28.37 -60.86
C SER A 16 -1.17 26.92 -60.43
N ASP A 17 -0.07 26.21 -60.21
CA ASP A 17 -0.09 24.91 -59.53
C ASP A 17 -0.56 25.09 -58.08
N ALA A 18 -1.86 25.26 -57.91
CA ALA A 18 -2.49 25.12 -56.60
C ALA A 18 -2.42 23.65 -56.19
N PHE A 19 -1.48 23.31 -55.34
CA PHE A 19 -1.44 22.00 -54.68
C PHE A 19 -2.84 21.67 -54.15
N PRO A 20 -3.45 20.55 -54.53
CA PRO A 20 -4.78 20.19 -54.07
C PRO A 20 -4.75 20.03 -52.54
N MET A 21 -5.37 20.96 -51.87
CA MET A 21 -5.50 20.89 -50.40
C MET A 21 -6.11 19.56 -50.00
N PRO A 22 -5.49 18.85 -49.04
CA PRO A 22 -5.93 17.50 -48.68
C PRO A 22 -7.41 17.53 -48.28
N ARG A 23 -8.20 16.64 -48.87
CA ARG A 23 -9.67 16.53 -48.73
C ARG A 23 -10.20 16.42 -47.29
N TRP A 24 -9.33 16.12 -46.32
CA TRP A 24 -9.70 16.02 -44.89
C TRP A 24 -9.81 17.36 -44.16
N ARG A 25 -9.19 18.46 -44.68
CA ARG A 25 -9.30 19.81 -44.08
C ARG A 25 -10.73 20.31 -43.90
N PRO A 26 -11.60 20.26 -44.90
CA PRO A 26 -12.98 20.74 -44.75
C PRO A 26 -13.80 19.88 -43.80
N LEU A 27 -13.46 18.59 -43.67
CA LEU A 27 -14.14 17.66 -42.74
C LEU A 27 -13.79 17.96 -41.29
N LEU A 28 -12.55 18.40 -41.02
CA LEU A 28 -12.09 18.69 -39.64
C LEU A 28 -12.31 20.13 -39.21
N ALA A 29 -12.52 21.04 -40.14
CA ALA A 29 -12.69 22.47 -39.86
C ALA A 29 -13.79 22.81 -38.83
N PRO A 30 -14.98 22.16 -38.81
CA PRO A 30 -15.99 22.43 -37.79
C PRO A 30 -15.58 21.96 -36.40
N TYR A 31 -14.76 20.92 -36.31
CA TYR A 31 -14.29 20.35 -35.04
C TYR A 31 -13.13 21.16 -34.44
N LEU A 32 -12.38 21.90 -35.27
CA LEU A 32 -11.24 22.73 -34.84
C LEU A 32 -11.65 24.14 -34.42
N ARG A 33 -12.92 24.52 -34.46
CA ARG A 33 -13.39 25.80 -33.96
C ARG A 33 -13.27 25.87 -32.44
N ARG A 34 -12.82 27.01 -31.89
CA ARG A 34 -12.66 27.23 -30.42
C ARG A 34 -13.95 26.97 -29.63
N THR A 35 -15.10 27.17 -30.26
CA THR A 35 -16.44 26.93 -29.69
C THR A 35 -16.90 25.48 -29.81
N SER A 36 -16.16 24.61 -30.50
CA SER A 36 -16.48 23.21 -30.63
C SER A 36 -16.23 22.47 -29.35
N VAL A 37 -17.19 21.66 -28.89
CA VAL A 37 -17.06 20.75 -27.74
C VAL A 37 -15.86 19.81 -27.91
N VAL A 38 -15.65 19.28 -29.13
CA VAL A 38 -14.53 18.39 -29.43
C VAL A 38 -13.19 19.05 -29.26
N PHE A 39 -13.05 20.31 -29.77
CA PHE A 39 -11.81 21.07 -29.59
C PHE A 39 -11.54 21.38 -28.13
N GLN A 40 -12.56 21.82 -27.38
CA GLN A 40 -12.41 22.11 -25.95
C GLN A 40 -12.07 20.84 -25.15
N ALA A 41 -12.69 19.70 -25.46
CA ALA A 41 -12.37 18.40 -24.85
C ALA A 41 -10.91 17.98 -25.15
N PHE A 42 -10.47 18.14 -26.40
CA PHE A 42 -9.10 17.85 -26.80
C PHE A 42 -8.10 18.75 -26.05
N CYS A 43 -8.33 20.07 -26.06
CA CYS A 43 -7.47 21.01 -25.33
C CYS A 43 -7.43 20.72 -23.84
N LEU A 44 -8.57 20.36 -23.22
CA LEU A 44 -8.63 19.96 -21.82
C LEU A 44 -7.79 18.71 -21.56
N CYS A 45 -7.91 17.69 -22.39
CA CYS A 45 -7.11 16.46 -22.28
C CYS A 45 -5.61 16.76 -22.42
N VAL A 46 -5.21 17.51 -23.44
CA VAL A 46 -3.80 17.88 -23.65
C VAL A 46 -3.26 18.69 -22.47
N LEU A 47 -4.00 19.70 -22.03
CA LEU A 47 -3.59 20.51 -20.87
C LEU A 47 -3.45 19.67 -19.62
N THR A 48 -4.41 18.80 -19.34
CA THR A 48 -4.40 17.97 -18.13
C THR A 48 -3.34 16.88 -18.18
N PHE A 49 -3.34 16.06 -19.24
CA PHE A 49 -2.50 14.86 -19.29
C PHE A 49 -1.07 15.13 -19.75
N CYS A 50 -0.84 16.15 -20.56
CA CYS A 50 0.50 16.48 -21.06
C CYS A 50 1.19 17.64 -20.31
N VAL A 51 0.45 18.44 -19.52
CA VAL A 51 1.02 19.60 -18.82
C VAL A 51 0.77 19.52 -17.32
N LEU A 52 -0.49 19.57 -16.87
CA LEU A 52 -0.81 19.69 -15.45
C LEU A 52 -0.38 18.47 -14.65
N LEU A 53 -0.80 17.27 -15.05
CA LEU A 53 -0.44 16.04 -14.32
C LEU A 53 1.08 15.78 -14.32
N PRO A 54 1.82 15.88 -15.44
CA PRO A 54 3.27 15.77 -15.41
C PRO A 54 3.94 16.77 -14.48
N LEU A 55 3.52 18.05 -14.49
CA LEU A 55 4.10 19.09 -13.65
C LEU A 55 3.79 18.90 -12.16
N CYS A 56 2.55 18.50 -11.83
CA CYS A 56 2.13 18.35 -10.43
C CYS A 56 2.54 17.00 -9.83
N CYS A 57 2.64 15.93 -10.65
CA CYS A 57 2.74 14.57 -10.15
C CYS A 57 4.11 13.92 -10.32
N HIS A 58 5.10 14.61 -10.91
CA HIS A 58 6.43 14.04 -11.19
C HIS A 58 7.21 13.62 -9.94
N ARG A 59 6.85 14.12 -8.75
CA ARG A 59 7.42 13.76 -7.45
C ARG A 59 6.52 12.82 -6.63
N LEU A 60 5.31 12.52 -7.11
CA LEU A 60 4.39 11.67 -6.39
C LEU A 60 4.69 10.20 -6.71
N LEU A 61 5.17 9.46 -5.71
CA LEU A 61 5.68 8.09 -5.84
C LEU A 61 4.70 7.16 -6.56
N TYR A 62 3.42 7.31 -6.29
CA TYR A 62 2.36 6.45 -6.82
C TYR A 62 1.71 6.98 -8.11
N SER A 63 2.19 8.10 -8.63
CA SER A 63 1.73 8.61 -9.92
C SER A 63 2.43 7.91 -11.08
N TYR A 64 1.72 7.75 -12.20
CA TYR A 64 2.31 7.28 -13.45
C TYR A 64 3.33 8.26 -14.04
N TYR A 65 3.30 9.52 -13.60
CA TYR A 65 4.25 10.56 -14.00
C TYR A 65 5.49 10.63 -13.11
N PHE A 66 5.60 9.75 -12.10
CA PHE A 66 6.75 9.76 -11.20
C PHE A 66 8.07 9.49 -11.94
N ILE A 67 9.02 10.41 -11.80
CA ILE A 67 10.35 10.28 -12.43
C ILE A 67 11.28 9.54 -11.50
N LYS A 68 11.17 8.20 -11.52
CA LYS A 68 11.93 7.29 -10.66
C LYS A 68 13.44 7.55 -10.63
N PRO A 69 14.19 7.71 -11.76
CA PRO A 69 15.63 7.92 -11.72
C PRO A 69 16.06 9.20 -11.00
N LEU A 70 15.17 10.20 -10.95
CA LEU A 70 15.49 11.50 -10.39
C LEU A 70 15.13 11.62 -8.90
N PHE A 71 14.04 11.01 -8.46
CA PHE A 71 13.49 11.27 -7.14
C PHE A 71 13.55 10.08 -6.18
N LEU A 72 13.66 8.84 -6.69
CA LEU A 72 13.56 7.65 -5.86
C LEU A 72 14.63 7.58 -4.79
N ASP A 73 15.88 7.86 -5.13
CA ASP A 73 17.01 7.71 -4.22
C ASP A 73 16.97 8.78 -3.11
N SER A 74 16.68 10.03 -3.45
CA SER A 74 16.54 11.12 -2.48
C SER A 74 15.33 10.93 -1.54
N MET A 75 14.21 10.43 -2.06
CA MET A 75 13.05 10.10 -1.23
C MET A 75 13.36 8.95 -0.27
N SER A 76 14.03 7.91 -0.75
CA SER A 76 14.43 6.77 0.07
C SER A 76 15.40 7.20 1.16
N GLU A 77 16.39 8.02 0.85
CA GLU A 77 17.34 8.58 1.82
C GLU A 77 16.63 9.41 2.90
N ALA A 78 15.70 10.28 2.51
CA ALA A 78 14.91 11.07 3.46
C ALA A 78 14.10 10.18 4.42
N VAL A 79 13.48 9.11 3.93
CA VAL A 79 12.72 8.15 4.75
C VAL A 79 13.65 7.37 5.68
N LEU A 80 14.86 6.99 5.23
CA LEU A 80 15.86 6.34 6.07
C LEU A 80 16.31 7.25 7.22
N ILE A 81 16.65 8.52 6.92
CA ILE A 81 17.03 9.51 7.94
C ILE A 81 15.89 9.69 8.96
N GLN A 82 14.66 9.82 8.49
CA GLN A 82 13.50 9.94 9.38
C GLN A 82 13.32 8.69 10.26
N SER A 83 13.54 7.50 9.71
CA SER A 83 13.47 6.25 10.48
C SER A 83 14.59 6.17 11.53
N LEU A 84 15.80 6.63 11.21
CA LEU A 84 16.90 6.70 12.15
C LEU A 84 16.59 7.64 13.33
N HIS A 85 16.08 8.84 13.05
CA HIS A 85 15.67 9.78 14.12
C HIS A 85 14.59 9.16 15.02
N ARG A 86 13.53 8.57 14.45
CA ARG A 86 12.50 7.88 15.24
C ARG A 86 13.08 6.76 16.10
N GLY A 87 14.08 6.02 15.57
CA GLY A 87 14.77 4.98 16.32
C GLY A 87 15.53 5.51 17.54
N GLN A 88 16.25 6.61 17.37
CA GLN A 88 16.98 7.28 18.47
C GLN A 88 16.02 7.87 19.52
N ASP A 89 14.92 8.47 19.08
CA ASP A 89 13.88 8.97 19.98
C ASP A 89 13.24 7.83 20.77
N ALA A 90 12.93 6.70 20.12
CA ALA A 90 12.40 5.52 20.78
C ALA A 90 13.39 4.91 21.78
N LEU A 91 14.67 4.83 21.42
CA LEU A 91 15.72 4.35 22.32
C LEU A 91 15.83 5.24 23.57
N THR A 92 15.83 6.55 23.38
CA THR A 92 15.86 7.52 24.50
C THR A 92 14.65 7.37 25.40
N PHE A 93 13.46 7.26 24.81
CA PHE A 93 12.21 7.05 25.55
C PHE A 93 12.27 5.80 26.43
N TRP A 94 12.66 4.64 25.88
CA TRP A 94 12.70 3.39 26.63
C TRP A 94 13.81 3.34 27.68
N LYS A 95 14.93 4.06 27.51
CA LYS A 95 15.98 4.16 28.51
C LYS A 95 15.60 5.06 29.68
N THR A 96 14.81 6.10 29.43
CA THR A 96 14.42 7.08 30.48
C THR A 96 13.11 6.70 31.18
N LYS A 97 12.32 5.80 30.58
CA LYS A 97 11.07 5.35 31.17
C LYS A 97 11.37 4.53 32.44
N GLU A 98 10.83 4.97 33.55
CA GLU A 98 10.88 4.20 34.80
C GLU A 98 10.23 2.82 34.57
N ASN A 99 10.77 1.80 35.26
CA ASN A 99 10.18 0.46 35.24
C ASN A 99 8.75 0.57 35.83
N SER A 100 7.78 0.77 34.96
CA SER A 100 6.37 0.63 35.32
C SER A 100 6.09 -0.84 35.64
N GLU A 101 5.13 -1.08 36.53
CA GLU A 101 4.70 -2.44 36.81
C GLU A 101 4.57 -3.22 35.51
N PHE A 102 5.25 -4.36 35.47
CA PHE A 102 5.20 -5.28 34.34
C PHE A 102 3.73 -5.62 34.02
N SER A 103 3.25 -5.26 32.86
CA SER A 103 1.91 -5.64 32.43
C SER A 103 1.89 -7.15 32.20
N GLU A 104 1.37 -7.87 33.19
CA GLU A 104 1.11 -9.30 33.03
C GLU A 104 0.10 -9.50 31.91
N LEU A 105 0.34 -10.53 31.07
CA LEU A 105 -0.60 -10.91 30.03
C LEU A 105 -1.89 -11.40 30.67
N SER A 106 -3.01 -10.90 30.21
CA SER A 106 -4.32 -11.37 30.69
C SER A 106 -4.62 -12.75 30.13
N GLU A 107 -5.03 -13.66 30.99
CA GLU A 107 -5.64 -14.91 30.53
C GLU A 107 -6.97 -14.59 29.81
N GLN A 108 -7.19 -15.15 28.63
CA GLN A 108 -8.38 -14.92 27.79
C GLN A 108 -8.55 -13.47 27.27
N THR A 109 -7.44 -12.83 26.89
CA THR A 109 -7.50 -11.51 26.24
C THR A 109 -8.33 -11.51 24.96
N ASN A 110 -9.01 -10.40 24.66
CA ASN A 110 -9.76 -10.27 23.42
C ASN A 110 -8.85 -10.09 22.20
N LEU A 111 -7.73 -9.41 22.36
CA LEU A 111 -6.77 -9.11 21.32
C LEU A 111 -5.34 -9.18 21.86
N LEU A 112 -4.53 -10.04 21.29
CA LEU A 112 -3.09 -10.07 21.49
C LEU A 112 -2.38 -9.52 20.28
N VAL A 113 -1.40 -8.64 20.48
CA VAL A 113 -0.47 -8.21 19.44
C VAL A 113 0.90 -8.80 19.74
N THR A 114 1.32 -9.74 18.91
CA THR A 114 2.63 -10.40 19.01
C THR A 114 3.60 -9.76 18.02
N ILE A 115 4.72 -9.23 18.50
CA ILE A 115 5.76 -8.63 17.68
C ILE A 115 6.89 -9.65 17.51
N VAL A 116 7.10 -10.11 16.27
CA VAL A 116 8.19 -11.02 15.90
C VAL A 116 9.43 -10.20 15.64
N THR A 117 10.51 -10.48 16.37
CA THR A 117 11.76 -9.73 16.23
C THR A 117 12.97 -10.65 16.21
N SER A 118 14.01 -10.18 15.52
CA SER A 118 15.33 -10.80 15.51
C SER A 118 16.39 -9.70 15.46
N ARG A 119 17.55 -9.95 16.03
CA ARG A 119 18.66 -8.98 15.99
C ARG A 119 19.05 -8.66 14.53
N ARG A 120 19.14 -7.38 14.21
CA ARG A 120 19.61 -6.88 12.93
C ARG A 120 21.04 -6.37 13.05
N SER A 121 22.00 -7.08 12.47
CA SER A 121 23.43 -6.71 12.59
C SER A 121 23.78 -5.45 11.82
N GLU A 122 23.16 -5.22 10.64
CA GLU A 122 23.48 -4.13 9.71
C GLU A 122 22.58 -2.89 9.85
N ALA A 123 21.59 -2.93 10.73
CA ALA A 123 20.62 -1.84 10.89
C ALA A 123 20.28 -1.58 12.34
N LYS A 124 21.26 -1.83 13.20
CA LYS A 124 21.12 -1.77 14.65
C LYS A 124 20.71 -0.39 15.15
N GLU A 125 21.23 0.67 14.52
CA GLU A 125 20.96 2.07 14.85
C GLU A 125 19.52 2.52 14.57
N PHE A 126 18.76 1.78 13.77
CA PHE A 126 17.36 2.10 13.48
C PHE A 126 16.41 1.68 14.60
N HIS A 127 16.77 0.73 15.45
CA HIS A 127 15.94 0.28 16.57
C HIS A 127 14.47 0.04 16.19
N TYR A 128 14.21 -0.70 15.12
CA TYR A 128 12.84 -0.90 14.57
C TYR A 128 11.87 -1.41 15.62
N LEU A 129 12.27 -2.41 16.40
CA LEU A 129 11.44 -2.94 17.49
C LEU A 129 11.02 -1.83 18.47
N LEU A 130 11.95 -0.97 18.87
CA LEU A 130 11.67 0.12 19.81
C LEU A 130 10.71 1.13 19.23
N GLN A 131 10.79 1.43 17.90
CA GLN A 131 9.86 2.32 17.20
C GLN A 131 8.44 1.76 17.23
N VAL A 132 8.27 0.49 16.87
CA VAL A 132 6.97 -0.20 16.83
C VAL A 132 6.37 -0.27 18.24
N MET A 133 7.16 -0.67 19.23
CA MET A 133 6.70 -0.79 20.62
C MET A 133 6.32 0.54 21.23
N LYS A 134 7.09 1.62 20.96
CA LYS A 134 6.73 2.97 21.40
C LYS A 134 5.40 3.41 20.79
N THR A 135 5.22 3.21 19.50
CA THR A 135 3.99 3.57 18.80
C THR A 135 2.78 2.82 19.35
N LEU A 136 2.89 1.50 19.54
CA LEU A 136 1.82 0.68 20.16
C LEU A 136 1.53 1.12 21.59
N HIS A 137 2.57 1.40 22.38
CA HIS A 137 2.41 1.88 23.74
C HIS A 137 1.65 3.20 23.82
N ASP A 138 2.03 4.18 22.99
CA ASP A 138 1.38 5.48 22.92
C ASP A 138 -0.11 5.35 22.51
N MET A 139 -0.41 4.43 21.59
CA MET A 139 -1.78 4.11 21.17
C MET A 139 -2.60 3.44 22.29
N LEU A 140 -1.99 2.53 23.05
CA LEU A 140 -2.68 1.86 24.18
C LEU A 140 -3.01 2.85 25.28
N LEU A 141 -2.16 3.84 25.56
CA LEU A 141 -2.44 4.92 26.51
C LEU A 141 -3.61 5.80 26.06
N SER A 142 -3.78 5.97 24.74
CA SER A 142 -4.88 6.78 24.17
C SER A 142 -6.17 6.01 23.91
N CYS A 143 -6.22 4.74 24.26
CA CYS A 143 -7.43 3.90 24.13
C CYS A 143 -8.48 4.26 25.16
N GLU A 144 -9.13 5.40 25.00
CA GLU A 144 -10.22 5.84 25.88
C GLU A 144 -11.47 4.96 25.71
N GLY A 145 -11.99 4.43 26.81
CA GLY A 145 -13.26 3.69 26.86
C GLY A 145 -13.21 2.17 26.72
N LEU A 146 -12.09 1.57 26.40
CA LEU A 146 -11.86 0.13 26.46
C LEU A 146 -10.89 -0.17 27.60
N GLN A 147 -11.30 -0.89 28.61
CA GLN A 147 -10.49 -1.18 29.81
C GLN A 147 -9.15 -1.89 29.48
N HIS A 148 -9.05 -2.54 28.31
CA HIS A 148 -7.84 -3.13 27.74
C HIS A 148 -8.00 -3.23 26.22
N CYS A 149 -7.29 -2.40 25.45
CA CYS A 149 -7.33 -2.50 23.99
C CYS A 149 -6.63 -3.74 23.46
N ALA A 150 -5.49 -4.09 23.97
CA ALA A 150 -4.77 -5.28 23.57
C ALA A 150 -3.64 -5.58 24.57
N ASP A 151 -3.25 -6.85 24.67
CA ASP A 151 -2.01 -7.24 25.28
C ASP A 151 -0.88 -7.27 24.24
N LEU A 152 0.34 -6.95 24.68
CA LEU A 152 1.54 -6.97 23.84
C LEU A 152 2.48 -8.08 24.25
N LEU A 153 2.92 -8.87 23.28
CA LEU A 153 3.90 -9.94 23.44
C LEU A 153 5.08 -9.73 22.47
N ILE A 154 6.29 -9.73 22.98
CA ILE A 154 7.48 -9.71 22.13
C ILE A 154 7.96 -11.16 21.97
N CYS A 155 8.07 -11.60 20.72
CA CYS A 155 8.58 -12.92 20.35
C CYS A 155 9.95 -12.77 19.71
N ASP A 156 11.02 -12.96 20.52
CA ASP A 156 12.41 -12.87 20.08
C ASP A 156 12.86 -14.21 19.49
N VAL A 157 13.00 -14.25 18.16
CA VAL A 157 13.43 -15.43 17.40
C VAL A 157 14.92 -15.42 17.08
N GLN A 158 15.68 -14.60 17.77
CA GLN A 158 17.14 -14.54 17.59
C GLN A 158 17.81 -15.89 17.88
N HIS A 159 18.62 -16.34 16.95
CA HIS A 159 19.41 -17.57 17.06
C HIS A 159 20.86 -17.31 17.50
N GLY A 160 21.43 -18.30 18.15
CA GLY A 160 22.82 -18.24 18.63
C GLY A 160 23.01 -17.52 19.97
N ASN A 161 24.26 -17.24 20.30
CA ASN A 161 24.66 -16.65 21.59
C ASN A 161 24.49 -15.12 21.64
N GLN A 162 24.23 -14.49 20.51
CA GLN A 162 24.03 -13.05 20.46
C GLN A 162 22.59 -12.74 20.89
N GLU A 163 22.46 -11.75 21.77
CA GLU A 163 21.16 -11.32 22.24
C GLU A 163 20.63 -10.15 21.40
N ASN A 164 19.31 -10.03 21.34
CA ASN A 164 18.64 -8.87 20.75
C ASN A 164 18.57 -7.76 21.81
N GLU A 165 19.42 -6.74 21.68
CA GLU A 165 19.58 -5.66 22.65
C GLU A 165 18.28 -4.87 22.88
N ASP A 166 17.51 -4.66 21.82
CA ASP A 166 16.22 -3.96 21.89
C ASP A 166 15.19 -4.80 22.69
N ALA A 167 15.18 -6.11 22.48
CA ALA A 167 14.29 -7.00 23.23
C ALA A 167 14.67 -7.09 24.70
N ILE A 168 15.99 -7.05 25.02
CA ILE A 168 16.48 -7.01 26.41
C ILE A 168 16.00 -5.74 27.10
N LEU A 169 16.15 -4.57 26.45
CA LEU A 169 15.69 -3.29 27.01
C LEU A 169 14.20 -3.31 27.33
N LEU A 170 13.39 -3.92 26.47
CA LEU A 170 11.93 -3.97 26.62
C LEU A 170 11.45 -5.04 27.61
N ARG A 171 12.30 -5.97 28.06
CA ARG A 171 11.92 -7.06 28.99
C ARG A 171 11.41 -6.52 30.33
N ASN A 172 11.84 -5.33 30.73
CA ASN A 172 11.38 -4.69 31.96
C ASN A 172 9.97 -4.10 31.87
N HIS A 173 9.43 -3.98 30.66
CA HIS A 173 8.13 -3.35 30.40
C HIS A 173 7.10 -4.31 29.80
N PHE A 174 7.54 -5.34 29.07
CA PHE A 174 6.68 -6.27 28.35
C PHE A 174 7.13 -7.72 28.49
N LYS A 175 6.19 -8.65 28.33
CA LYS A 175 6.52 -10.06 28.24
C LYS A 175 7.33 -10.33 26.97
N VAL A 176 8.50 -10.91 27.14
CA VAL A 176 9.38 -11.38 26.05
C VAL A 176 9.48 -12.89 26.12
N VAL A 177 9.15 -13.55 25.02
CA VAL A 177 9.33 -15.00 24.85
C VAL A 177 10.47 -15.26 23.89
N ARG A 178 11.25 -16.29 24.15
CA ARG A 178 12.40 -16.69 23.33
C ARG A 178 12.42 -18.21 23.21
N ARG A 179 12.84 -18.71 22.06
CA ARG A 179 13.01 -20.17 21.87
C ARG A 179 14.05 -20.72 22.83
N THR A 180 13.77 -21.87 23.42
CA THR A 180 14.72 -22.60 24.27
C THR A 180 15.86 -23.20 23.44
N PHE A 181 16.98 -23.52 24.11
CA PHE A 181 18.13 -24.16 23.44
C PHE A 181 17.76 -25.50 22.76
N LYS A 182 16.95 -26.32 23.43
CA LYS A 182 16.47 -27.62 22.90
C LYS A 182 15.61 -27.45 21.63
N GLU A 183 14.74 -26.43 21.59
CA GLU A 183 13.91 -26.14 20.42
C GLU A 183 14.75 -25.62 19.24
N ARG A 184 15.98 -25.15 19.49
CA ARG A 184 16.92 -24.68 18.48
C ARG A 184 17.79 -25.80 17.91
N GLU A 185 18.22 -26.77 18.72
CA GLU A 185 19.09 -27.87 18.27
C GLU A 185 18.43 -28.72 17.19
N THR A 186 17.12 -28.93 17.26
CA THR A 186 16.36 -29.65 16.23
C THR A 186 16.29 -28.94 14.89
N ASP A 187 16.59 -27.63 14.87
CA ASP A 187 16.51 -26.78 13.67
C ASP A 187 17.86 -26.51 12.98
N LEU A 188 18.99 -26.83 13.65
CA LEU A 188 20.31 -26.33 13.23
C LEU A 188 20.90 -27.05 12.01
N ASP A 189 20.52 -28.27 11.72
CA ASP A 189 21.32 -29.09 10.80
C ASP A 189 20.93 -29.05 9.31
N PHE A 190 19.73 -28.56 8.92
CA PHE A 190 19.32 -28.65 7.52
C PHE A 190 18.38 -27.57 6.98
N VAL A 191 18.24 -26.44 7.65
CA VAL A 191 17.16 -25.52 7.29
C VAL A 191 17.67 -24.31 6.55
N ASN A 192 17.15 -24.09 5.34
CA ASN A 192 17.36 -22.85 4.62
C ASN A 192 16.65 -21.67 5.34
N THR A 193 17.07 -20.46 5.04
CA THR A 193 16.59 -19.22 5.67
C THR A 193 15.07 -19.04 5.61
N PHE A 194 14.42 -19.50 4.53
CA PHE A 194 12.96 -19.38 4.35
C PHE A 194 12.19 -20.35 5.25
N GLU A 195 12.71 -21.56 5.41
CA GLU A 195 12.13 -22.55 6.31
C GLU A 195 12.29 -22.13 7.78
N LYS A 196 13.46 -21.56 8.12
CA LYS A 196 13.72 -20.99 9.43
C LYS A 196 12.71 -19.88 9.75
N GLU A 197 12.55 -18.90 8.84
CA GLU A 197 11.60 -17.80 9.00
C GLU A 197 10.17 -18.32 9.22
N LYS A 198 9.76 -19.36 8.50
CA LYS A 198 8.46 -20.01 8.69
C LYS A 198 8.33 -20.66 10.10
N ARG A 199 9.33 -21.40 10.55
CA ARG A 199 9.30 -22.07 11.87
C ARG A 199 9.31 -21.06 13.01
N ASP A 200 10.04 -19.97 12.87
CA ASP A 200 10.04 -18.85 13.81
C ASP A 200 8.64 -18.21 13.90
N TYR A 201 7.99 -18.01 12.76
CA TYR A 201 6.63 -17.50 12.71
C TYR A 201 5.60 -18.43 13.37
N ILE A 202 5.68 -19.75 13.10
CA ILE A 202 4.84 -20.77 13.75
C ILE A 202 5.03 -20.77 15.26
N PHE A 203 6.29 -20.70 15.73
CA PHE A 203 6.60 -20.62 17.15
C PHE A 203 5.90 -19.42 17.81
N CYS A 204 5.99 -18.23 17.20
CA CYS A 204 5.36 -17.03 17.74
C CYS A 204 3.82 -17.12 17.76
N LEU A 205 3.21 -17.72 16.73
CA LEU A 205 1.75 -17.96 16.70
C LEU A 205 1.30 -18.88 17.83
N ARG A 206 1.97 -20.04 17.99
CA ARG A 206 1.63 -21.04 19.01
C ARG A 206 1.87 -20.50 20.42
N LYS A 207 3.01 -19.82 20.66
CA LYS A 207 3.33 -19.23 21.98
C LYS A 207 2.39 -18.09 22.36
N GLY A 208 2.01 -17.24 21.43
CA GLY A 208 1.01 -16.20 21.69
C GLY A 208 -0.32 -16.79 22.17
N TRP A 209 -0.81 -17.82 21.49
CA TRP A 209 -2.04 -18.48 21.88
C TRP A 209 -1.90 -19.24 23.21
N GLU A 210 -0.81 -19.97 23.41
CA GLU A 210 -0.53 -20.77 24.62
C GLU A 210 -0.53 -19.91 25.90
N LEU A 211 0.02 -18.70 25.82
CA LEU A 211 0.16 -17.83 26.98
C LEU A 211 -1.12 -17.05 27.32
N THR A 212 -2.00 -16.81 26.35
CA THR A 212 -3.11 -15.87 26.54
C THR A 212 -4.47 -16.45 26.19
N HIS A 213 -4.52 -17.56 25.46
CA HIS A 213 -5.76 -18.07 24.85
C HIS A 213 -6.58 -16.96 24.17
N ALA A 214 -5.87 -16.02 23.54
CA ALA A 214 -6.46 -14.82 22.95
C ALA A 214 -7.52 -15.16 21.91
N LYS A 215 -8.66 -14.42 21.95
CA LYS A 215 -9.70 -14.62 20.94
C LYS A 215 -9.24 -14.21 19.55
N ASN A 216 -8.38 -13.20 19.45
CA ASN A 216 -7.83 -12.73 18.19
C ASN A 216 -6.35 -12.43 18.38
N ILE A 217 -5.53 -12.79 17.42
CA ILE A 217 -4.08 -12.54 17.46
C ILE A 217 -3.69 -11.69 16.26
N ILE A 218 -2.95 -10.63 16.49
CA ILE A 218 -2.22 -9.90 15.44
C ILE A 218 -0.76 -10.27 15.57
N VAL A 219 -0.13 -10.61 14.46
CA VAL A 219 1.33 -10.75 14.36
C VAL A 219 1.88 -9.62 13.53
N LEU A 220 2.81 -8.88 14.10
CA LEU A 220 3.56 -7.81 13.44
C LEU A 220 5.03 -8.20 13.36
N GLU A 221 5.68 -7.89 12.25
CA GLU A 221 7.15 -7.88 12.18
C GLU A 221 7.68 -6.61 12.88
N ASP A 222 8.89 -6.67 13.40
CA ASP A 222 9.48 -5.58 14.21
C ASP A 222 9.69 -4.25 13.45
N ASP A 223 9.52 -4.27 12.13
CA ASP A 223 9.57 -3.10 11.23
C ASP A 223 8.19 -2.75 10.63
N ALA A 224 7.13 -3.31 11.18
CA ALA A 224 5.74 -3.03 10.80
C ALA A 224 5.15 -1.94 11.70
N LEU A 225 5.39 -0.68 11.37
CA LEU A 225 4.95 0.47 12.17
C LEU A 225 3.44 0.72 12.05
N PRO A 226 2.64 0.60 13.13
CA PRO A 226 1.19 0.84 13.07
C PRO A 226 0.86 2.30 12.78
N LYS A 227 -0.24 2.54 12.07
CA LYS A 227 -0.80 3.88 11.83
C LYS A 227 -1.73 4.29 12.97
N SER A 228 -1.95 5.58 13.15
CA SER A 228 -2.68 6.16 14.30
C SER A 228 -4.11 5.61 14.51
N ASP A 229 -4.76 5.14 13.45
CA ASP A 229 -6.11 4.57 13.46
C ASP A 229 -6.13 3.03 13.68
N PHE A 230 -4.98 2.43 14.01
CA PHE A 230 -4.77 0.98 14.06
C PHE A 230 -5.83 0.24 14.90
N PHE A 231 -5.94 0.54 16.18
CA PHE A 231 -6.88 -0.19 17.05
C PHE A 231 -8.34 0.07 16.68
N GLN A 232 -8.70 1.32 16.31
CA GLN A 232 -10.06 1.66 15.89
C GLN A 232 -10.49 0.84 14.67
N VAL A 233 -9.60 0.72 13.68
CA VAL A 233 -9.88 -0.06 12.46
C VAL A 233 -9.90 -1.56 12.76
N VAL A 234 -8.99 -2.08 13.59
CA VAL A 234 -8.97 -3.49 13.99
C VAL A 234 -10.28 -3.86 14.69
N TYR A 235 -10.75 -3.07 15.66
CA TYR A 235 -12.01 -3.35 16.35
C TYR A 235 -13.22 -3.26 15.42
N ASN A 236 -13.26 -2.26 14.53
CA ASN A 236 -14.28 -2.19 13.50
C ASN A 236 -14.23 -3.43 12.59
N LEU A 237 -13.06 -3.89 12.21
CA LEU A 237 -12.86 -5.09 11.39
C LEU A 237 -13.38 -6.35 12.11
N LEU A 238 -13.03 -6.53 13.39
CA LEU A 238 -13.48 -7.66 14.21
C LEU A 238 -14.99 -7.69 14.44
N SER A 239 -15.68 -6.56 14.36
CA SER A 239 -17.14 -6.48 14.45
C SER A 239 -17.86 -6.93 13.17
N ARG A 240 -17.17 -7.00 12.02
CA ARG A 240 -17.77 -7.36 10.74
C ARG A 240 -18.04 -8.86 10.66
N THR A 241 -19.17 -9.24 10.06
CA THR A 241 -19.63 -10.64 10.04
C THR A 241 -18.69 -11.60 9.29
N PHE A 242 -18.02 -11.15 8.22
CA PHE A 242 -17.14 -12.00 7.41
C PHE A 242 -15.91 -12.48 8.18
N ILE A 243 -15.48 -11.74 9.23
CA ILE A 243 -14.26 -12.02 9.97
C ILE A 243 -14.29 -13.41 10.64
N ARG A 244 -15.47 -13.85 11.08
CA ARG A 244 -15.66 -15.17 11.74
C ARG A 244 -15.28 -16.35 10.84
N ASN A 245 -15.39 -16.16 9.52
CA ASN A 245 -15.09 -17.19 8.53
C ASN A 245 -13.77 -16.92 7.79
N SER A 246 -12.95 -15.98 8.29
CA SER A 246 -11.66 -15.65 7.70
C SER A 246 -10.55 -16.42 8.38
N LEU A 247 -9.64 -16.99 7.59
CA LEU A 247 -8.42 -17.61 8.11
C LEU A 247 -7.44 -16.53 8.60
N TYR A 248 -7.27 -15.47 7.80
CA TYR A 248 -6.49 -14.30 8.18
C TYR A 248 -6.93 -13.06 7.41
N VAL A 249 -6.53 -11.89 7.94
CA VAL A 249 -6.61 -10.61 7.24
C VAL A 249 -5.25 -9.95 7.23
N LYS A 250 -4.73 -9.66 6.07
CA LYS A 250 -3.49 -8.87 5.91
C LYS A 250 -3.77 -7.41 6.24
N LEU A 251 -2.98 -6.83 7.12
CA LEU A 251 -3.04 -5.41 7.48
C LEU A 251 -2.10 -4.55 6.63
N TYR A 252 -1.31 -5.21 5.80
CA TYR A 252 -0.38 -4.60 4.87
C TYR A 252 -0.45 -5.26 3.50
N HIS A 253 -0.41 -4.42 2.49
CA HIS A 253 -0.28 -4.81 1.11
C HIS A 253 0.82 -3.96 0.46
N PRO A 254 1.82 -4.56 -0.22
CA PRO A 254 2.93 -3.77 -0.74
C PRO A 254 2.44 -2.75 -1.76
N GLU A 255 2.71 -1.50 -1.45
CA GLU A 255 2.26 -0.34 -2.22
C GLU A 255 2.85 -0.28 -3.64
N ARG A 256 3.94 -1.00 -3.87
CA ARG A 256 4.59 -1.15 -5.20
C ARG A 256 3.75 -1.91 -6.22
N LEU A 257 2.71 -2.61 -5.79
CA LEU A 257 1.81 -3.37 -6.66
C LEU A 257 0.75 -2.51 -7.37
N GLN A 258 0.98 -1.21 -7.54
CA GLN A 258 0.12 -0.34 -8.36
C GLN A 258 -0.09 -0.85 -9.79
N ARG A 259 0.90 -1.57 -10.32
CA ARG A 259 0.77 -2.28 -11.60
C ARG A 259 0.00 -3.60 -11.47
N TYR A 260 -0.40 -3.96 -10.26
CA TYR A 260 -1.22 -5.13 -10.05
C TYR A 260 -2.63 -4.82 -10.49
N PHE A 261 -2.94 -5.26 -11.68
CA PHE A 261 -4.29 -5.25 -12.21
C PHE A 261 -5.10 -6.28 -11.42
N ASN A 262 -5.79 -5.83 -10.39
CA ASN A 262 -6.77 -6.66 -9.71
C ASN A 262 -8.15 -6.38 -10.35
N PRO A 263 -8.66 -7.29 -11.18
CA PRO A 263 -9.93 -7.14 -11.88
C PRO A 263 -11.14 -7.36 -10.97
N GLU A 264 -11.04 -7.02 -9.70
CA GLU A 264 -12.18 -7.12 -8.80
C GLU A 264 -13.31 -6.20 -9.24
N PRO A 265 -14.52 -6.74 -9.46
CA PRO A 265 -15.67 -5.97 -9.92
C PRO A 265 -15.97 -4.75 -9.04
N TYR A 266 -15.82 -4.87 -7.73
CA TYR A 266 -16.08 -3.78 -6.78
C TYR A 266 -15.13 -2.60 -6.99
N ARG A 267 -13.85 -2.83 -7.24
CA ARG A 267 -12.88 -1.76 -7.51
C ARG A 267 -13.15 -1.06 -8.83
N ILE A 268 -13.56 -1.81 -9.84
CA ILE A 268 -13.93 -1.25 -11.13
C ILE A 268 -15.19 -0.38 -10.97
N LEU A 269 -16.21 -0.88 -10.27
CA LEU A 269 -17.45 -0.14 -10.02
C LEU A 269 -17.19 1.14 -9.19
N GLU A 270 -16.31 1.08 -8.18
CA GLU A 270 -15.91 2.25 -7.41
C GLU A 270 -15.23 3.32 -8.27
N TRP A 271 -14.33 2.90 -9.15
CA TRP A 271 -13.63 3.77 -10.07
C TRP A 271 -14.59 4.44 -11.08
N ILE A 272 -15.52 3.68 -11.67
CA ILE A 272 -16.59 4.20 -12.52
C ILE A 272 -17.49 5.14 -11.70
N GLY A 273 -17.87 4.75 -10.50
CA GLY A 273 -18.69 5.57 -9.60
C GLY A 273 -18.07 6.92 -9.30
N LEU A 274 -16.78 6.94 -8.93
CA LEU A 274 -16.03 8.17 -8.69
C LEU A 274 -16.02 9.06 -9.94
N GLY A 275 -15.67 8.50 -11.10
CA GLY A 275 -15.65 9.24 -12.37
C GLY A 275 -17.03 9.81 -12.71
N SER A 276 -18.11 9.04 -12.51
CA SER A 276 -19.48 9.46 -12.80
C SER A 276 -19.96 10.56 -11.86
N VAL A 277 -19.66 10.47 -10.57
CA VAL A 277 -20.02 11.50 -9.57
C VAL A 277 -19.30 12.80 -9.89
N LEU A 278 -17.99 12.77 -10.15
CA LEU A 278 -17.22 13.96 -10.50
C LEU A 278 -17.72 14.59 -11.82
N ALA A 279 -18.01 13.77 -12.84
CA ALA A 279 -18.56 14.22 -14.12
C ALA A 279 -19.91 14.90 -13.96
N THR A 280 -20.82 14.28 -13.19
CA THR A 280 -22.15 14.83 -12.91
C THR A 280 -22.06 16.14 -12.16
N THR A 281 -21.25 16.19 -11.09
CA THR A 281 -21.04 17.40 -10.29
C THR A 281 -20.49 18.53 -11.14
N LEU A 282 -19.47 18.27 -11.98
CA LEU A 282 -18.91 19.25 -12.89
C LEU A 282 -19.98 19.79 -13.87
N LEU A 283 -20.69 18.90 -14.57
CA LEU A 283 -21.68 19.29 -15.57
C LEU A 283 -22.86 20.07 -14.97
N LEU A 284 -23.25 19.78 -13.74
CA LEU A 284 -24.26 20.53 -13.01
C LEU A 284 -23.74 21.91 -12.53
N ALA A 285 -22.45 22.01 -12.20
CA ALA A 285 -21.83 23.24 -11.75
C ALA A 285 -21.51 24.23 -12.90
N LEU A 286 -21.19 23.73 -14.10
CA LEU A 286 -20.81 24.56 -15.26
C LEU A 286 -21.79 25.68 -15.60
N PRO A 287 -23.13 25.50 -15.60
CA PRO A 287 -24.07 26.57 -15.88
C PRO A 287 -24.01 27.74 -14.92
N PHE A 288 -23.54 27.53 -13.69
CA PHE A 288 -23.37 28.60 -12.70
C PHE A 288 -22.09 29.41 -12.93
N CYS A 289 -21.14 28.89 -13.70
CA CYS A 289 -19.90 29.57 -14.06
C CYS A 289 -20.04 30.44 -15.33
N LYS A 290 -20.93 31.42 -15.30
CA LYS A 290 -21.28 32.30 -16.45
C LYS A 290 -20.10 33.01 -17.16
N ARG A 291 -18.90 33.02 -16.55
CA ARG A 291 -17.70 33.68 -17.10
C ARG A 291 -16.88 32.79 -18.02
N LEU A 292 -17.14 31.50 -18.08
CA LEU A 292 -16.37 30.56 -18.89
C LEU A 292 -17.10 30.31 -20.22
N PRO A 293 -16.49 30.55 -21.39
CA PRO A 293 -17.07 30.23 -22.70
C PRO A 293 -16.98 28.73 -22.96
N VAL A 294 -17.65 27.93 -22.13
CA VAL A 294 -17.58 26.45 -22.19
C VAL A 294 -18.77 25.92 -22.95
N ALA A 295 -18.51 25.11 -23.96
CA ALA A 295 -19.53 24.49 -24.81
C ALA A 295 -20.15 23.20 -24.23
N PHE A 296 -19.68 22.77 -23.05
CA PHE A 296 -20.21 21.54 -22.42
C PHE A 296 -21.55 21.79 -21.76
N SER A 297 -22.50 20.93 -22.08
CA SER A 297 -23.85 20.88 -21.51
C SER A 297 -24.12 19.52 -20.89
N LEU A 298 -25.15 19.41 -20.07
CA LEU A 298 -25.59 18.13 -19.51
C LEU A 298 -26.18 17.26 -20.63
N SER A 299 -25.35 16.43 -21.23
CA SER A 299 -25.71 15.47 -22.28
C SER A 299 -25.08 14.11 -21.98
N ARG A 300 -25.66 13.03 -22.52
CA ARG A 300 -25.13 11.67 -22.34
C ARG A 300 -23.67 11.56 -22.83
N ALA A 301 -23.35 12.19 -23.96
CA ALA A 301 -22.00 12.18 -24.53
C ALA A 301 -20.99 12.90 -23.63
N ASN A 302 -21.34 14.08 -23.11
CA ASN A 302 -20.46 14.82 -22.20
C ASN A 302 -20.33 14.11 -20.85
N LEU A 303 -21.40 13.48 -20.35
CA LEU A 303 -21.34 12.67 -19.12
C LEU A 303 -20.37 11.51 -19.29
N LEU A 304 -20.49 10.76 -20.39
CA LEU A 304 -19.56 9.64 -20.67
C LEU A 304 -18.12 10.14 -20.83
N PHE A 305 -17.91 11.24 -21.58
CA PHE A 305 -16.59 11.82 -21.77
C PHE A 305 -15.95 12.19 -20.42
N PHE A 306 -16.66 12.96 -19.59
CA PHE A 306 -16.12 13.38 -18.30
C PHE A 306 -15.96 12.24 -17.31
N THR A 307 -16.82 11.23 -17.35
CA THR A 307 -16.64 10.00 -16.55
C THR A 307 -15.31 9.34 -16.89
N LEU A 308 -15.06 9.07 -18.17
CA LEU A 308 -13.80 8.48 -18.64
C LEU A 308 -12.60 9.39 -18.37
N TYR A 309 -12.77 10.71 -18.54
CA TYR A 309 -11.75 11.70 -18.25
C TYR A 309 -11.34 11.65 -16.77
N PHE A 310 -12.28 11.69 -15.82
CA PHE A 310 -11.98 11.63 -14.38
C PHE A 310 -11.44 10.27 -13.96
N MET A 311 -11.90 9.19 -14.56
CA MET A 311 -11.29 7.87 -14.37
C MET A 311 -9.82 7.87 -14.78
N ALA A 312 -9.49 8.45 -15.93
CA ALA A 312 -8.11 8.57 -16.39
C ALA A 312 -7.27 9.49 -15.49
N VAL A 313 -7.82 10.62 -15.05
CA VAL A 313 -7.15 11.52 -14.10
C VAL A 313 -6.84 10.79 -12.80
N ALA A 314 -7.82 10.07 -12.21
CA ALA A 314 -7.64 9.34 -10.98
C ALA A 314 -6.57 8.25 -11.10
N GLU A 315 -6.55 7.50 -12.19
CA GLU A 315 -5.56 6.46 -12.45
C GLU A 315 -4.16 7.04 -12.62
N LEU A 316 -4.00 8.06 -13.47
CA LEU A 316 -2.70 8.66 -13.78
C LEU A 316 -2.11 9.48 -12.62
N PHE A 317 -2.97 10.11 -11.82
CA PHE A 317 -2.58 10.75 -10.56
C PHE A 317 -2.00 9.73 -9.59
N GLY A 318 -2.60 8.56 -9.52
CA GLY A 318 -2.25 7.46 -8.64
C GLY A 318 -3.42 7.08 -7.73
N ARG A 319 -4.16 6.06 -8.14
CA ARG A 319 -5.33 5.56 -7.41
C ARG A 319 -5.04 5.23 -5.94
N HIS A 320 -3.79 4.89 -5.63
CA HIS A 320 -3.34 4.63 -4.26
C HIS A 320 -3.59 5.83 -3.33
N TYR A 321 -3.34 7.07 -3.79
CA TYR A 321 -3.62 8.27 -2.99
C TYR A 321 -5.11 8.45 -2.69
N LEU A 322 -6.00 7.97 -3.58
CA LEU A 322 -7.44 8.02 -3.34
C LEU A 322 -7.89 7.01 -2.27
N LEU A 323 -7.19 5.88 -2.14
CA LEU A 323 -7.46 4.89 -1.10
C LEU A 323 -7.21 5.48 0.30
N GLU A 324 -6.24 6.39 0.44
CA GLU A 324 -5.96 7.06 1.71
C GLU A 324 -7.14 7.90 2.22
N LEU A 325 -8.08 8.33 1.34
CA LEU A 325 -9.32 8.99 1.75
C LEU A 325 -10.21 8.09 2.62
N ARG A 326 -10.07 6.79 2.56
CA ARG A 326 -10.81 5.85 3.39
C ARG A 326 -10.46 5.92 4.86
N ARG A 327 -9.33 6.56 5.21
CA ARG A 327 -8.91 6.80 6.61
C ARG A 327 -9.79 7.79 7.37
N PHE A 328 -10.66 8.53 6.67
CA PHE A 328 -11.62 9.40 7.35
C PHE A 328 -12.56 8.65 8.31
N SER A 329 -12.78 7.36 8.10
CA SER A 329 -13.59 6.54 8.99
C SER A 329 -13.20 5.06 8.91
N PRO A 330 -13.15 4.34 10.06
CA PRO A 330 -12.88 2.90 10.09
C PRO A 330 -13.86 2.07 9.24
N GLN A 331 -15.10 2.55 9.06
CA GLN A 331 -16.11 1.88 8.24
C GLN A 331 -15.78 1.90 6.74
N LEU A 332 -15.02 2.90 6.28
CA LEU A 332 -14.66 3.06 4.86
C LEU A 332 -13.53 2.13 4.42
N TYR A 333 -12.82 1.53 5.36
CA TYR A 333 -11.79 0.54 5.03
C TYR A 333 -12.40 -0.63 4.27
N ALA A 334 -11.90 -0.86 3.06
CA ALA A 334 -12.34 -1.99 2.23
C ALA A 334 -11.57 -3.25 2.57
N VAL A 335 -12.21 -4.36 2.29
CA VAL A 335 -11.64 -5.70 2.43
C VAL A 335 -11.73 -6.39 1.09
N SER A 336 -10.60 -6.87 0.60
CA SER A 336 -10.47 -7.60 -0.65
C SER A 336 -9.89 -9.00 -0.40
N PRO A 337 -10.00 -9.96 -1.33
CA PRO A 337 -9.29 -11.23 -1.24
C PRO A 337 -7.78 -11.00 -1.07
N ALA A 338 -7.15 -11.83 -0.22
CA ALA A 338 -5.72 -11.73 0.02
C ALA A 338 -4.91 -12.05 -1.24
N THR A 339 -3.75 -11.41 -1.35
CA THR A 339 -2.74 -11.68 -2.38
C THR A 339 -1.60 -12.53 -1.83
N GLU A 340 -0.75 -13.04 -2.71
CA GLU A 340 0.35 -13.93 -2.37
C GLU A 340 1.41 -13.29 -1.48
N CYS A 341 1.70 -11.99 -1.68
CA CYS A 341 2.85 -11.34 -1.06
C CYS A 341 2.57 -10.82 0.35
N CYS A 342 3.59 -10.95 1.14
CA CYS A 342 3.97 -10.14 2.31
C CYS A 342 3.10 -10.30 3.55
N THR A 343 3.78 -10.50 4.69
CA THR A 343 3.18 -10.82 5.98
C THR A 343 3.65 -9.92 7.13
N PRO A 344 4.06 -8.64 6.90
CA PRO A 344 4.57 -7.82 8.00
C PRO A 344 3.52 -7.49 9.07
N GLY A 345 2.24 -7.59 8.74
CA GLY A 345 1.14 -7.45 9.70
C GLY A 345 -0.05 -8.31 9.31
N MET A 346 -0.42 -9.22 10.20
CA MET A 346 -1.46 -10.23 9.98
C MET A 346 -2.41 -10.30 11.17
N LEU A 347 -3.70 -10.26 10.91
CA LEU A 347 -4.74 -10.51 11.91
C LEU A 347 -5.30 -11.93 11.74
N PHE A 348 -5.31 -12.69 12.82
CA PHE A 348 -5.85 -14.04 12.94
C PHE A 348 -7.05 -14.04 13.88
N PRO A 349 -8.28 -14.09 13.35
CA PRO A 349 -9.49 -14.07 14.17
C PRO A 349 -9.80 -15.46 14.75
N GLY A 350 -10.32 -15.49 15.95
CA GLY A 350 -10.66 -16.74 16.63
C GLY A 350 -9.45 -17.65 16.84
N ASN A 351 -9.61 -18.93 16.64
CA ASN A 351 -8.51 -19.91 16.71
C ASN A 351 -7.77 -20.09 15.38
N SER A 352 -7.91 -19.17 14.43
CA SER A 352 -7.29 -19.31 13.10
C SER A 352 -5.77 -19.24 13.14
N SER A 353 -5.19 -18.63 14.19
CA SER A 353 -3.74 -18.63 14.42
C SER A 353 -3.15 -20.04 14.51
N LEU A 354 -3.83 -20.95 15.23
CA LEU A 354 -3.41 -22.36 15.33
C LEU A 354 -3.58 -23.09 13.99
N ARG A 355 -4.72 -22.88 13.30
CA ARG A 355 -4.93 -23.47 11.97
C ARG A 355 -3.87 -23.02 10.97
N VAL A 356 -3.48 -21.74 11.00
CA VAL A 356 -2.39 -21.22 10.16
C VAL A 356 -1.05 -21.83 10.55
N ALA A 357 -0.76 -21.99 11.84
CA ALA A 357 0.44 -22.66 12.31
C ALA A 357 0.51 -24.12 11.79
N ASP A 358 -0.59 -24.85 11.83
CA ASP A 358 -0.66 -26.23 11.35
C ASP A 358 -0.54 -26.32 9.81
N ILE A 359 -1.18 -25.41 9.08
CA ILE A 359 -1.03 -25.30 7.62
C ILE A 359 0.42 -25.03 7.21
N LEU A 360 1.09 -24.11 7.90
CA LEU A 360 2.48 -23.80 7.63
C LEU A 360 3.42 -24.95 8.04
N ASP A 361 3.13 -25.63 9.14
CA ASP A 361 3.95 -26.74 9.64
C ASP A 361 3.95 -27.94 8.67
N ALA A 362 2.81 -28.17 8.01
CA ALA A 362 2.67 -29.23 7.00
C ALA A 362 3.43 -28.97 5.69
N ALA A 363 3.94 -27.74 5.47
CA ALA A 363 4.57 -27.34 4.23
C ALA A 363 6.06 -27.01 4.44
N PHE A 364 6.87 -27.11 3.36
CA PHE A 364 8.30 -26.79 3.39
C PHE A 364 8.58 -25.53 2.54
N CYS A 365 9.32 -24.58 3.12
CA CYS A 365 9.67 -23.32 2.47
C CYS A 365 11.07 -23.35 1.83
N THR A 366 11.16 -22.76 0.63
CA THR A 366 12.41 -22.66 -0.15
C THR A 366 12.53 -21.28 -0.82
N LYS A 367 13.65 -21.05 -1.48
CA LYS A 367 13.81 -19.87 -2.34
C LYS A 367 12.75 -19.89 -3.46
N GLY A 368 11.92 -18.84 -3.52
CA GLY A 368 10.79 -18.74 -4.47
C GLY A 368 9.49 -19.35 -3.96
N ASN A 369 9.49 -20.03 -2.83
CA ASN A 369 8.32 -20.55 -2.14
C ASN A 369 8.41 -20.20 -0.64
N ALA A 370 8.38 -18.91 -0.34
CA ALA A 370 8.48 -18.36 1.01
C ALA A 370 7.17 -18.53 1.79
N LYS A 371 7.19 -18.31 3.11
CA LYS A 371 6.06 -18.53 4.03
C LYS A 371 4.76 -17.87 3.58
N ASP A 372 4.84 -16.67 2.99
CA ASP A 372 3.70 -15.90 2.51
C ASP A 372 3.02 -16.56 1.31
N LEU A 373 3.81 -17.02 0.34
CA LEU A 373 3.31 -17.74 -0.83
C LEU A 373 2.74 -19.11 -0.44
N VAL A 374 3.47 -19.86 0.41
CA VAL A 374 3.04 -21.15 0.93
C VAL A 374 1.70 -21.01 1.68
N LEU A 375 1.59 -20.04 2.57
CA LEU A 375 0.36 -19.78 3.31
C LEU A 375 -0.81 -19.47 2.37
N TYR A 376 -0.60 -18.59 1.38
CA TYR A 376 -1.63 -18.23 0.42
C TYR A 376 -2.11 -19.42 -0.41
N GLN A 377 -1.18 -20.21 -0.95
CA GLN A 377 -1.50 -21.37 -1.79
C GLN A 377 -2.19 -22.48 -0.99
N SER A 378 -1.67 -22.79 0.20
CA SER A 378 -2.24 -23.83 1.07
C SER A 378 -3.63 -23.44 1.59
N ALA A 379 -3.83 -22.17 1.99
CA ALA A 379 -5.13 -21.68 2.39
C ALA A 379 -6.15 -21.78 1.25
N ARG A 380 -5.75 -21.39 0.04
CA ARG A 380 -6.59 -21.48 -1.15
C ARG A 380 -6.92 -22.94 -1.51
N ALA A 381 -5.95 -23.83 -1.43
CA ALA A 381 -6.15 -25.27 -1.69
C ALA A 381 -7.11 -25.92 -0.67
N ALA A 382 -7.06 -25.47 0.58
CA ALA A 382 -7.97 -25.89 1.65
C ALA A 382 -9.36 -25.24 1.58
N GLY A 383 -9.64 -24.36 0.61
CA GLY A 383 -10.91 -23.63 0.50
C GLY A 383 -11.11 -22.57 1.59
N GLU A 384 -10.06 -22.21 2.33
CA GLU A 384 -10.10 -21.17 3.36
C GLU A 384 -10.17 -19.77 2.79
N ARG A 385 -10.82 -18.86 3.50
CA ARG A 385 -10.99 -17.47 3.07
C ARG A 385 -9.94 -16.59 3.73
N ALA A 386 -9.18 -15.89 2.90
CA ALA A 386 -8.16 -14.94 3.35
C ALA A 386 -8.41 -13.57 2.72
N HIS A 387 -8.17 -12.51 3.48
CA HIS A 387 -8.48 -11.15 3.09
C HIS A 387 -7.28 -10.22 3.22
N SER A 388 -7.34 -9.07 2.54
CA SER A 388 -6.44 -7.93 2.69
C SER A 388 -7.26 -6.68 2.98
N LEU A 389 -6.75 -5.85 3.88
CA LEU A 389 -7.35 -4.57 4.25
C LEU A 389 -6.78 -3.44 3.38
N GLU A 390 -7.60 -2.47 3.00
CA GLU A 390 -7.22 -1.28 2.24
C GLU A 390 -7.90 -0.01 2.79
N PRO A 391 -7.11 1.06 2.99
CA PRO A 391 -5.66 1.22 2.85
C PRO A 391 -4.86 0.42 3.90
N ASN A 392 -3.52 0.38 3.74
CA ASN A 392 -2.63 -0.28 4.68
C ASN A 392 -2.76 0.30 6.08
N LEU A 393 -2.86 -0.55 7.09
CA LEU A 393 -2.97 -0.17 8.49
C LEU A 393 -1.60 -0.05 9.19
N ILE A 394 -0.55 -0.51 8.51
CA ILE A 394 0.84 -0.40 8.94
C ILE A 394 1.70 0.21 7.83
N THR A 395 2.82 0.80 8.21
CA THR A 395 3.89 1.24 7.32
C THR A 395 5.08 0.30 7.52
N HIS A 396 5.56 -0.32 6.45
CA HIS A 396 6.76 -1.15 6.51
C HIS A 396 7.99 -0.24 6.46
N ILE A 397 8.71 -0.12 7.59
CA ILE A 397 9.87 0.78 7.76
C ILE A 397 11.22 0.07 7.64
N GLY A 398 11.22 -1.25 7.46
CA GLY A 398 12.43 -2.06 7.37
C GLY A 398 13.16 -1.88 6.04
N ALA A 399 14.36 -1.31 6.09
CA ALA A 399 15.25 -1.18 4.94
C ALA A 399 16.21 -2.35 4.82
N PHE A 400 16.50 -3.02 5.95
CA PHE A 400 17.48 -4.09 6.06
C PHE A 400 16.79 -5.34 6.60
N SER A 401 17.01 -6.48 5.94
CA SER A 401 16.47 -7.76 6.38
C SER A 401 17.35 -8.38 7.48
N SER A 402 16.74 -9.00 8.49
CA SER A 402 17.46 -9.83 9.48
C SER A 402 17.81 -11.22 8.94
N VAL A 403 17.22 -11.63 7.82
CA VAL A 403 17.21 -13.00 7.32
C VAL A 403 17.89 -13.14 5.96
N ARG A 404 17.96 -12.06 5.17
CA ARG A 404 18.47 -12.05 3.79
C ARG A 404 19.66 -11.10 3.66
N PRO A 405 20.57 -11.33 2.68
CA PRO A 405 21.62 -10.36 2.36
C PRO A 405 21.01 -8.99 2.02
N ASN A 406 21.56 -7.96 2.63
CA ASN A 406 21.07 -6.60 2.43
C ASN A 406 21.72 -5.95 1.20
N PRO A 407 20.99 -5.11 0.45
CA PRO A 407 21.56 -4.34 -0.64
C PRO A 407 22.48 -3.24 -0.09
N LEU A 408 23.52 -2.89 -0.85
CA LEU A 408 24.45 -1.81 -0.49
C LEU A 408 23.73 -0.45 -0.33
N ARG A 409 22.65 -0.23 -1.07
CA ARG A 409 21.78 0.96 -0.95
C ARG A 409 20.34 0.49 -0.81
N PRO A 410 19.83 0.36 0.41
CA PRO A 410 18.45 -0.02 0.63
C PRO A 410 17.52 1.07 0.14
N LYS A 411 16.39 0.66 -0.43
CA LYS A 411 15.34 1.58 -0.91
C LYS A 411 14.09 1.33 -0.09
N LEU A 412 13.77 2.30 0.75
CA LEU A 412 12.49 2.35 1.44
C LEU A 412 11.48 3.07 0.54
N LEU A 413 10.40 2.37 0.26
CA LEU A 413 9.26 2.92 -0.48
C LEU A 413 7.97 2.42 0.13
#